data_c4a03d77f9b020f2e1add28fea7f5297
#
_entry.id   c4a03d77f9b020f2e1add28fea7f5297
#
_cell.length_a   1.000
_cell.length_b   1.000
_cell.length_c   1.000
_cell.angle_alpha   90.00
_cell.angle_beta   90.00
_cell.angle_gamma   90.00
#
_symmetry.space_group_name_H-M   'P 1'
#
loop_
_entity.id
_entity.type
_entity.pdbx_description
1 polymer ?
#
loop_
_entity_poly.entity_id
_entity_poly.type
_entity_poly.pdbx_seq_one_letter_code
_entity_poly.pdbx_strand_id
1 'polypeptide(L)'
;TTVAVKELFYSTPARRKFLKTDATELAHCIEAVRRHALVRDDVGFAIWHDGKLLEQWRACVGDTLEAARQQRLRDVFGDEFIQQSVQVAYEYPTAHGNIRVTGRAGLPDFARSRADQQFCYINQRYVRDKVVTHAARSAYEDVLHGHRQPVYVLYIEMLPSRVDVNV
;
A
#
# COMPACT_ATOMS: atom_id res chain seq x y z
N THR A 1 -23.68 -8.07 4.56
CA THR A 1 -23.29 -9.39 4.04
C THR A 1 -22.17 -9.95 4.88
N THR A 2 -22.28 -11.23 5.29
CA THR A 2 -21.22 -11.94 6.02
C THR A 2 -20.69 -13.07 5.14
N VAL A 3 -19.38 -13.21 5.06
CA VAL A 3 -18.69 -14.31 4.39
C VAL A 3 -17.85 -15.04 5.43
N ALA A 4 -18.05 -16.34 5.59
CA ALA A 4 -17.28 -17.18 6.51
C ALA A 4 -16.51 -18.24 5.71
N VAL A 5 -15.20 -18.28 5.88
CA VAL A 5 -14.34 -19.33 5.30
C VAL A 5 -13.91 -20.25 6.45
N LYS A 6 -14.28 -21.52 6.35
CA LYS A 6 -13.95 -22.55 7.35
C LYS A 6 -13.02 -23.57 6.72
N GLU A 7 -12.11 -24.12 7.53
CA GLU A 7 -11.20 -25.19 7.11
C GLU A 7 -10.44 -24.85 5.79
N LEU A 8 -9.79 -23.69 5.75
CA LEU A 8 -9.21 -23.04 4.56
C LEU A 8 -8.48 -24.01 3.59
N PHE A 9 -7.85 -25.05 4.09
CA PHE A 9 -7.08 -26.01 3.25
C PHE A 9 -7.69 -27.41 3.23
N TYR A 10 -8.99 -27.56 3.53
CA TYR A 10 -9.66 -28.86 3.53
C TYR A 10 -9.50 -29.58 2.19
N SER A 11 -9.82 -28.92 1.10
CA SER A 11 -9.71 -29.47 -0.26
C SER A 11 -8.28 -29.47 -0.84
N THR A 12 -7.33 -28.79 -0.20
CA THR A 12 -5.94 -28.67 -0.66
C THR A 12 -4.95 -28.83 0.50
N PRO A 13 -4.93 -29.98 1.19
CA PRO A 13 -4.16 -30.16 2.44
C PRO A 13 -2.65 -29.97 2.24
N ALA A 14 -2.14 -30.22 1.02
CA ALA A 14 -0.73 -30.00 0.71
C ALA A 14 -0.30 -28.54 0.85
N ARG A 15 -1.20 -27.57 0.62
CA ARG A 15 -0.92 -26.14 0.80
C ARG A 15 -0.73 -25.75 2.26
N ARG A 16 -1.30 -26.49 3.21
CA ARG A 16 -1.13 -26.26 4.65
C ARG A 16 0.35 -26.31 5.07
N LYS A 17 1.17 -27.11 4.37
CA LYS A 17 2.60 -27.24 4.64
C LYS A 17 3.40 -25.94 4.37
N PHE A 18 2.85 -25.03 3.59
CA PHE A 18 3.50 -23.75 3.25
C PHE A 18 3.15 -22.62 4.22
N LEU A 19 2.21 -22.85 5.15
CA LEU A 19 1.92 -21.87 6.19
C LEU A 19 3.15 -21.66 7.07
N LYS A 20 3.39 -20.41 7.40
CA LYS A 20 4.40 -19.99 8.35
C LYS A 20 3.85 -20.08 9.78
N THR A 21 4.49 -19.42 10.72
CA THR A 21 3.95 -19.28 12.07
C THR A 21 2.68 -18.44 12.07
N ASP A 22 1.77 -18.67 13.03
CA ASP A 22 0.52 -17.92 13.14
C ASP A 22 0.75 -16.40 13.18
N ALA A 23 1.79 -15.94 13.89
CA ALA A 23 2.16 -14.54 13.92
C ALA A 23 2.57 -13.99 12.54
N THR A 24 3.26 -14.79 11.73
CA THR A 24 3.65 -14.41 10.36
C THR A 24 2.43 -14.35 9.45
N GLU A 25 1.56 -15.35 9.53
CA GLU A 25 0.32 -15.37 8.72
C GLU A 25 -0.62 -14.22 9.10
N LEU A 26 -0.75 -13.93 10.40
CA LEU A 26 -1.51 -12.79 10.88
C LEU A 26 -0.96 -11.47 10.33
N ALA A 27 0.36 -11.29 10.35
CA ALA A 27 0.99 -10.11 9.77
C ALA A 27 0.71 -9.98 8.26
N HIS A 28 0.70 -11.09 7.52
CA HIS A 28 0.32 -11.10 6.11
C HIS A 28 -1.16 -10.73 5.90
N CYS A 29 -2.05 -11.20 6.77
CA CYS A 29 -3.48 -10.84 6.72
C CYS A 29 -3.68 -9.34 6.98
N ILE A 30 -3.04 -8.79 8.01
CA ILE A 30 -3.08 -7.35 8.32
C ILE A 30 -2.57 -6.54 7.12
N GLU A 31 -1.44 -6.96 6.55
CA GLU A 31 -0.86 -6.29 5.38
C GLU A 31 -1.78 -6.35 4.16
N ALA A 32 -2.46 -7.46 3.93
CA ALA A 32 -3.43 -7.57 2.83
C ALA A 32 -4.60 -6.60 3.00
N VAL A 33 -5.16 -6.48 4.22
CA VAL A 33 -6.23 -5.51 4.52
C VAL A 33 -5.71 -4.07 4.39
N ARG A 34 -4.50 -3.79 4.88
CA ARG A 34 -3.85 -2.47 4.76
C ARG A 34 -3.75 -2.01 3.31
N ARG A 35 -3.37 -2.90 2.39
CA ARG A 35 -3.31 -2.59 0.94
C ARG A 35 -4.66 -2.16 0.38
N HIS A 36 -5.75 -2.79 0.80
CA HIS A 36 -7.09 -2.39 0.41
C HIS A 36 -7.51 -1.07 1.06
N ALA A 37 -7.18 -0.87 2.34
CA ALA A 37 -7.52 0.35 3.07
C ALA A 37 -6.86 1.60 2.46
N LEU A 38 -5.62 1.48 1.97
CA LEU A 38 -4.86 2.59 1.39
C LEU A 38 -5.41 3.11 0.05
N VAL A 39 -6.30 2.37 -0.61
CA VAL A 39 -6.91 2.76 -1.89
C VAL A 39 -8.42 2.95 -1.78
N ARG A 40 -9.02 2.57 -0.64
CA ARG A 40 -10.45 2.71 -0.35
C ARG A 40 -10.64 3.53 0.92
N ASP A 41 -10.32 4.81 0.79
CA ASP A 41 -10.52 5.81 1.82
C ASP A 41 -11.99 5.99 2.22
N ASP A 42 -12.91 5.73 1.29
CA ASP A 42 -14.36 5.72 1.46
C ASP A 42 -14.90 4.57 2.33
N VAL A 43 -14.08 3.55 2.63
CA VAL A 43 -14.48 2.34 3.37
C VAL A 43 -13.81 2.28 4.74
N GLY A 44 -14.57 1.94 5.78
CA GLY A 44 -14.03 1.59 7.08
C GLY A 44 -13.55 0.14 7.14
N PHE A 45 -12.42 -0.09 7.82
CA PHE A 45 -11.84 -1.42 8.02
C PHE A 45 -11.61 -1.67 9.50
N ALA A 46 -11.86 -2.89 9.96
CA ALA A 46 -11.50 -3.36 11.28
C ALA A 46 -10.96 -4.79 11.20
N ILE A 47 -9.89 -5.05 11.92
CA ILE A 47 -9.24 -6.36 11.96
C ILE A 47 -9.32 -6.88 13.40
N TRP A 48 -9.92 -8.04 13.54
CA TRP A 48 -10.06 -8.73 14.82
C TRP A 48 -9.28 -10.05 14.76
N HIS A 49 -8.62 -10.41 15.84
CA HIS A 49 -7.96 -11.68 16.02
C HIS A 49 -8.26 -12.20 17.44
N ASP A 50 -8.79 -13.40 17.55
CA ASP A 50 -9.17 -14.03 18.82
C ASP A 50 -10.01 -13.11 19.72
N GLY A 51 -10.99 -12.43 19.12
CA GLY A 51 -11.90 -11.53 19.83
C GLY A 51 -11.30 -10.17 20.22
N LYS A 52 -10.02 -9.90 19.88
CA LYS A 52 -9.36 -8.63 20.13
C LYS A 52 -9.29 -7.78 18.85
N LEU A 53 -9.65 -6.51 18.97
CA LEU A 53 -9.45 -5.54 17.90
C LEU A 53 -7.96 -5.23 17.77
N LEU A 54 -7.38 -5.48 16.60
CA LEU A 54 -5.98 -5.19 16.30
C LEU A 54 -5.81 -3.86 15.60
N GLU A 55 -6.61 -3.62 14.57
CA GLU A 55 -6.56 -2.41 13.75
C GLU A 55 -7.98 -1.91 13.46
N GLN A 56 -8.16 -0.61 13.43
CA GLN A 56 -9.41 0.00 13.00
C GLN A 56 -9.13 1.30 12.25
N TRP A 57 -9.57 1.37 11.00
CA TRP A 57 -9.52 2.57 10.17
C TRP A 57 -10.93 2.94 9.75
N ARG A 58 -11.38 4.13 10.14
CA ARG A 58 -12.72 4.60 9.77
C ARG A 58 -12.74 5.04 8.32
N ALA A 59 -13.92 5.09 7.70
CA ALA A 59 -14.08 5.75 6.42
C ALA A 59 -13.68 7.22 6.56
N CYS A 60 -12.89 7.71 5.63
CA CYS A 60 -12.41 9.08 5.63
C CYS A 60 -13.43 9.94 4.87
N VAL A 61 -13.93 10.96 5.54
CA VAL A 61 -14.83 11.95 4.94
C VAL A 61 -14.03 13.24 4.82
N GLY A 62 -13.74 13.64 3.59
CA GLY A 62 -13.03 14.88 3.30
C GLY A 62 -13.71 15.64 2.17
N ASP A 63 -13.52 16.95 2.14
CA ASP A 63 -14.07 17.80 1.08
C ASP A 63 -13.44 17.51 -0.30
N THR A 64 -12.29 16.86 -0.30
CA THR A 64 -11.57 16.43 -1.51
C THR A 64 -11.05 15.01 -1.35
N LEU A 65 -10.84 14.30 -2.46
CA LEU A 65 -10.21 12.99 -2.50
C LEU A 65 -8.81 13.01 -1.88
N GLU A 66 -8.09 14.09 -2.07
CA GLU A 66 -6.74 14.25 -1.52
C GLU A 66 -6.76 14.36 0.00
N ALA A 67 -7.69 15.14 0.58
CA ALA A 67 -7.86 15.25 2.02
C ALA A 67 -8.25 13.90 2.64
N ALA A 68 -9.16 13.16 2.02
CA ALA A 68 -9.55 11.82 2.46
C ALA A 68 -8.37 10.84 2.42
N ARG A 69 -7.58 10.83 1.34
CA ARG A 69 -6.35 10.03 1.22
C ARG A 69 -5.31 10.40 2.28
N GLN A 70 -5.08 11.67 2.49
CA GLN A 70 -4.13 12.13 3.51
C GLN A 70 -4.57 11.67 4.92
N GLN A 71 -5.86 11.74 5.22
CA GLN A 71 -6.39 11.21 6.47
C GLN A 71 -6.18 9.71 6.57
N ARG A 72 -6.46 8.94 5.51
CA ARG A 72 -6.20 7.50 5.48
C ARG A 72 -4.72 7.16 5.69
N LEU A 73 -3.81 7.89 5.07
CA LEU A 73 -2.38 7.70 5.27
C LEU A 73 -1.97 7.96 6.73
N ARG A 74 -2.54 9.00 7.35
CA ARG A 74 -2.34 9.29 8.78
C ARG A 74 -2.85 8.17 9.67
N ASP A 75 -4.05 7.65 9.39
CA ASP A 75 -4.65 6.58 10.17
C ASP A 75 -3.86 5.26 10.09
N VAL A 76 -3.23 4.98 8.95
CA VAL A 76 -2.49 3.73 8.69
C VAL A 76 -1.03 3.80 9.13
N PHE A 77 -0.37 4.95 8.92
CA PHE A 77 1.08 5.10 9.16
C PHE A 77 1.41 5.99 10.35
N GLY A 78 0.41 6.70 10.89
CA GLY A 78 0.60 7.69 11.96
C GLY A 78 0.98 9.09 11.46
N ASP A 79 0.89 10.07 12.38
CA ASP A 79 1.22 11.47 12.09
C ASP A 79 2.69 11.65 11.70
N GLU A 80 3.58 10.82 12.25
CA GLU A 80 5.01 10.87 11.93
C GLU A 80 5.27 10.71 10.43
N PHE A 81 4.59 9.78 9.76
CA PHE A 81 4.72 9.62 8.31
C PHE A 81 4.30 10.87 7.55
N ILE A 82 3.22 11.53 7.97
CA ILE A 82 2.75 12.75 7.32
C ILE A 82 3.77 13.89 7.47
N GLN A 83 4.36 14.02 8.65
CA GLN A 83 5.38 15.04 8.97
C GLN A 83 6.72 14.76 8.28
N GLN A 84 7.09 13.47 8.18
CA GLN A 84 8.37 13.01 7.62
C GLN A 84 8.26 12.54 6.16
N SER A 85 7.32 13.08 5.40
CA SER A 85 7.15 12.79 3.99
C SER A 85 6.76 14.02 3.20
N VAL A 86 7.08 14.00 1.91
CA VAL A 86 6.67 15.02 0.95
C VAL A 86 5.52 14.53 0.11
N GLN A 87 4.67 15.44 -0.32
CA GLN A 87 3.64 15.15 -1.29
C GLN A 87 4.25 14.96 -2.67
N VAL A 88 3.82 13.92 -3.35
CA VAL A 88 4.13 13.65 -4.76
C VAL A 88 2.92 14.01 -5.60
N ALA A 89 3.09 14.88 -6.56
CA ALA A 89 2.07 15.23 -7.55
C ALA A 89 2.78 15.56 -8.86
N TYR A 90 2.65 14.69 -9.84
CA TYR A 90 3.28 14.87 -11.14
C TYR A 90 2.40 14.30 -12.24
N GLU A 91 2.35 14.99 -13.36
CA GLU A 91 1.64 14.56 -14.54
C GLU A 91 2.56 14.61 -15.76
N TYR A 92 2.63 13.50 -16.47
CA TYR A 92 3.45 13.35 -17.67
C TYR A 92 2.55 13.13 -18.90
N PRO A 93 2.54 14.04 -19.85
CA PRO A 93 1.81 13.89 -21.10
C PRO A 93 2.48 12.84 -21.99
N THR A 94 1.68 11.90 -22.52
CA THR A 94 2.12 10.93 -23.52
C THR A 94 1.25 11.03 -24.78
N ALA A 95 1.72 10.44 -25.87
CA ALA A 95 0.94 10.37 -27.10
C ALA A 95 -0.41 9.62 -26.95
N HIS A 96 -0.57 8.88 -25.87
CA HIS A 96 -1.74 8.04 -25.59
C HIS A 96 -2.52 8.48 -24.33
N GLY A 97 -2.33 9.70 -23.87
CA GLY A 97 -2.94 10.24 -22.65
C GLY A 97 -1.91 10.47 -21.53
N ASN A 98 -2.35 11.12 -20.48
CA ASN A 98 -1.48 11.50 -19.39
C ASN A 98 -1.25 10.35 -18.40
N ILE A 99 -0.04 10.27 -17.87
CA ILE A 99 0.29 9.45 -16.70
C ILE A 99 0.35 10.42 -15.51
N ARG A 100 -0.45 10.16 -14.50
CA ARG A 100 -0.50 10.95 -13.28
C ARG A 100 0.04 10.14 -12.12
N VAL A 101 0.99 10.71 -11.38
CA VAL A 101 1.56 10.10 -10.17
C VAL A 101 1.23 11.02 -9.00
N THR A 102 0.55 10.47 -7.99
CA THR A 102 0.21 11.18 -6.75
C THR A 102 0.58 10.34 -5.54
N GLY A 103 0.59 10.94 -4.35
CA GLY A 103 0.85 10.22 -3.12
C GLY A 103 1.83 10.91 -2.19
N ARG A 104 2.57 10.12 -1.42
CA ARG A 104 3.60 10.64 -0.51
C ARG A 104 4.86 9.77 -0.54
N ALA A 105 6.00 10.44 -0.42
CA ALA A 105 7.33 9.82 -0.36
C ALA A 105 8.03 10.28 0.92
N GLY A 106 8.49 9.34 1.74
CA GLY A 106 9.16 9.61 3.02
C GLY A 106 10.48 10.36 2.82
N LEU A 107 10.81 11.25 3.73
CA LEU A 107 12.14 11.87 3.77
C LEU A 107 13.22 10.79 3.99
N PRO A 108 14.48 11.02 3.58
CA PRO A 108 15.55 10.04 3.75
C PRO A 108 15.72 9.56 5.19
N ASP A 109 15.52 10.42 6.17
CA ASP A 109 15.60 10.07 7.59
C ASP A 109 14.48 9.12 8.05
N PHE A 110 13.35 9.12 7.36
CA PHE A 110 12.23 8.21 7.62
C PHE A 110 12.40 6.82 6.98
N ALA A 111 13.47 6.58 6.22
CA ALA A 111 13.73 5.29 5.59
C ALA A 111 13.88 4.15 6.62
N ARG A 112 13.51 2.94 6.24
CA ARG A 112 13.46 1.75 7.09
C ARG A 112 14.53 0.73 6.68
N SER A 113 14.80 -0.25 7.53
CA SER A 113 15.70 -1.38 7.21
C SER A 113 15.04 -2.40 6.27
N ARG A 114 13.69 -2.41 6.18
CA ARG A 114 12.90 -3.35 5.39
C ARG A 114 12.05 -2.62 4.36
N ALA A 115 11.79 -3.28 3.23
CA ALA A 115 10.95 -2.76 2.15
C ALA A 115 9.46 -3.10 2.33
N ASP A 116 8.96 -3.13 3.57
CA ASP A 116 7.59 -3.50 3.91
C ASP A 116 6.61 -2.32 3.95
N GLN A 117 7.11 -1.10 3.74
CA GLN A 117 6.30 0.11 3.66
C GLN A 117 6.43 0.81 2.29
N GLN A 118 6.40 0.00 1.24
CA GLN A 118 6.47 0.44 -0.16
C GLN A 118 5.17 0.05 -0.87
N PHE A 119 4.29 1.01 -1.05
CA PHE A 119 2.98 0.78 -1.65
C PHE A 119 2.86 1.52 -2.97
N CYS A 120 2.55 0.78 -4.02
CA CYS A 120 2.27 1.35 -5.33
C CYS A 120 0.95 0.81 -5.86
N TYR A 121 0.16 1.71 -6.44
CA TYR A 121 -1.12 1.39 -7.05
C TYR A 121 -1.15 1.90 -8.47
N ILE A 122 -1.60 1.06 -9.40
CA ILE A 122 -1.90 1.46 -10.78
C ILE A 122 -3.40 1.33 -10.98
N ASN A 123 -4.06 2.42 -11.31
CA ASN A 123 -5.52 2.48 -11.48
C ASN A 123 -6.24 1.78 -10.29
N GLN A 124 -5.87 2.13 -9.07
CA GLN A 124 -6.39 1.61 -7.79
C GLN A 124 -6.08 0.13 -7.50
N ARG A 125 -5.25 -0.54 -8.29
CA ARG A 125 -4.79 -1.91 -8.03
C ARG A 125 -3.39 -1.88 -7.42
N TYR A 126 -3.22 -2.55 -6.30
CA TYR A 126 -1.90 -2.75 -5.69
C TYR A 126 -0.99 -3.54 -6.64
N VAL A 127 0.20 -3.03 -6.86
CA VAL A 127 1.21 -3.68 -7.71
C VAL A 127 2.55 -3.83 -7.00
N ARG A 128 3.23 -4.91 -7.31
CA ARG A 128 4.65 -5.13 -6.98
C ARG A 128 5.41 -5.30 -8.27
N ASP A 129 5.77 -4.17 -8.86
CA ASP A 129 6.50 -4.13 -10.12
C ASP A 129 7.96 -3.73 -9.89
N LYS A 130 8.88 -4.43 -10.57
CA LYS A 130 10.32 -4.19 -10.43
C LYS A 130 10.75 -2.86 -11.03
N VAL A 131 10.11 -2.41 -12.11
CA VAL A 131 10.43 -1.14 -12.77
C VAL A 131 10.03 0.02 -11.87
N VAL A 132 8.82 -0.03 -11.31
CA VAL A 132 8.34 1.00 -10.36
C VAL A 132 9.20 1.01 -9.11
N THR A 133 9.53 -0.16 -8.55
CA THR A 133 10.40 -0.26 -7.36
C THR A 133 11.79 0.30 -7.64
N HIS A 134 12.36 0.00 -8.83
CA HIS A 134 13.66 0.51 -9.24
C HIS A 134 13.62 2.04 -9.44
N ALA A 135 12.62 2.55 -10.15
CA ALA A 135 12.45 3.99 -10.36
C ALA A 135 12.31 4.75 -9.03
N ALA A 136 11.48 4.22 -8.11
CA ALA A 136 11.35 4.80 -6.77
C ALA A 136 12.69 4.79 -6.02
N ARG A 137 13.46 3.70 -6.08
CA ARG A 137 14.78 3.61 -5.45
C ARG A 137 15.78 4.57 -6.07
N SER A 138 15.81 4.70 -7.40
CA SER A 138 16.70 5.63 -8.09
C SER A 138 16.44 7.08 -7.71
N ALA A 139 15.19 7.45 -7.43
CA ALA A 139 14.86 8.79 -6.93
C ALA A 139 15.50 9.11 -5.57
N TYR A 140 15.94 8.10 -4.83
CA TYR A 140 16.62 8.25 -3.54
C TYR A 140 18.13 7.95 -3.59
N GLU A 141 18.70 7.67 -4.78
CA GLU A 141 20.07 7.17 -4.92
C GLU A 141 21.11 8.10 -4.29
N ASP A 142 20.93 9.41 -4.44
CA ASP A 142 21.86 10.42 -3.92
C ASP A 142 21.69 10.71 -2.41
N VAL A 143 20.57 10.28 -1.81
CA VAL A 143 20.21 10.69 -0.44
C VAL A 143 20.03 9.52 0.53
N LEU A 144 19.87 8.28 0.03
CA LEU A 144 19.81 7.08 0.86
C LEU A 144 21.10 6.29 0.79
N HIS A 145 21.78 6.18 1.93
CA HIS A 145 23.00 5.40 2.06
C HIS A 145 22.75 4.01 2.65
N GLY A 146 23.55 3.03 2.21
CA GLY A 146 23.54 1.67 2.72
C GLY A 146 22.28 0.86 2.31
N HIS A 147 21.78 0.03 3.23
CA HIS A 147 20.66 -0.88 2.98
C HIS A 147 19.28 -0.30 3.35
N ARG A 148 19.20 1.00 3.59
CA ARG A 148 17.94 1.65 3.95
C ARG A 148 16.98 1.64 2.77
N GLN A 149 15.69 1.43 3.06
CA GLN A 149 14.62 1.34 2.08
C GLN A 149 13.71 2.55 2.21
N PRO A 150 13.38 3.23 1.10
CA PRO A 150 12.44 4.35 1.14
C PRO A 150 11.05 3.86 1.56
N VAL A 151 10.31 4.73 2.24
CA VAL A 151 8.90 4.53 2.56
C VAL A 151 8.07 5.38 1.61
N TYR A 152 7.10 4.81 0.93
CA TYR A 152 6.23 5.57 0.04
C TYR A 152 4.86 4.91 -0.14
N VAL A 153 3.90 5.75 -0.48
CA VAL A 153 2.60 5.34 -1.00
C VAL A 153 2.34 6.14 -2.27
N LEU A 154 2.35 5.48 -3.41
CA LEU A 154 2.21 6.10 -4.73
C LEU A 154 0.98 5.55 -5.45
N TYR A 155 0.24 6.46 -6.07
CA TYR A 155 -0.93 6.19 -6.91
C TYR A 155 -0.62 6.65 -8.32
N ILE A 156 -0.64 5.71 -9.26
CA ILE A 156 -0.37 5.95 -10.68
C ILE A 156 -1.68 5.78 -11.42
N GLU A 157 -2.09 6.79 -12.12
CA GLU A 157 -3.28 6.79 -12.99
C GLU A 157 -2.82 6.87 -14.45
N MET A 158 -3.28 5.95 -15.28
CA MET A 158 -2.95 5.89 -16.69
C MET A 158 -4.06 5.17 -17.46
N LEU A 159 -4.03 5.24 -18.79
CA LEU A 159 -5.03 4.55 -19.63
C LEU A 159 -5.02 3.04 -19.32
N PRO A 160 -6.19 2.44 -19.04
CA PRO A 160 -6.28 1.00 -18.72
C PRO A 160 -5.71 0.09 -19.80
N SER A 161 -5.81 0.48 -21.09
CA SER A 161 -5.26 -0.28 -22.23
C SER A 161 -3.72 -0.35 -22.25
N ARG A 162 -3.05 0.43 -21.40
CA ARG A 162 -1.58 0.44 -21.26
C ARG A 162 -1.10 -0.37 -20.04
N VAL A 163 -2.01 -0.93 -19.27
CA VAL A 163 -1.69 -1.74 -18.10
C VAL A 163 -1.85 -3.20 -18.48
N ASP A 164 -0.74 -3.94 -18.51
CA ASP A 164 -0.81 -5.39 -18.61
C ASP A 164 -1.30 -5.96 -17.27
N VAL A 165 -2.40 -6.70 -17.32
CA VAL A 165 -3.05 -7.28 -16.13
C VAL A 165 -2.61 -8.72 -15.90
N ASN A 166 -1.98 -9.34 -16.89
CA ASN A 166 -1.51 -10.73 -16.85
C ASN A 166 0.01 -10.78 -16.68
N VAL A 167 0.46 -10.62 -15.44
CA VAL A 167 1.86 -10.83 -15.07
C VAL A 167 1.97 -12.00 -14.10
#